data_50e4ffe2f76c70134b4d90c608d10bed
#
_entry.id   50e4ffe2f76c70134b4d90c608d10bed
#
_cell.length_a   1.000
_cell.length_b   1.000
_cell.length_c   1.000
_cell.angle_alpha   90.00
_cell.angle_beta   90.00
_cell.angle_gamma   90.00
#
_symmetry.space_group_name_H-M   'P 1'
#
loop_
_entity.id
_entity.type
_entity.pdbx_description
1 polymer ?
#
loop_
_entity_poly.entity_id
_entity_poly.type
_entity_poly.pdbx_seq_one_letter_code
_entity_poly.pdbx_strand_id
1 'polypeptide(L)'
;MKVGFLGDFCPLIGSADSFQMVFNQLQESNIIKELSKNDFNIANLEMPITNNTDHIAKIGPSFKTDVESIKFLKALKINCVSTANNHITDYGLEGLINTRNNLDYNKIKYAGDWIKGDKNENYFISLASNEVKLAIIFCAEDEFNSKLFKNYGSYSSEPISVYNKINFLKKNHDHVIIYPHGGIEDFSFPTIEKQKLYRFFIDAGASAVIGNHTHCIQGYEMYKEKPIFYSLGNFFYPYSDSYKGGKYGLYVDFEFSKTEFVFEFSFFIQSNKK
;
A
#
# COMPACT_ATOMS: atom_id res chain seq x y z
N MET A 1 4.85 -19.65 -2.78
CA MET A 1 3.79 -18.65 -2.59
C MET A 1 4.09 -17.45 -3.46
N LYS A 2 3.15 -17.06 -4.32
CA LYS A 2 3.31 -15.90 -5.22
C LYS A 2 2.57 -14.69 -4.69
N VAL A 3 3.26 -13.55 -4.60
CA VAL A 3 2.72 -12.31 -4.02
C VAL A 3 3.09 -11.12 -4.90
N GLY A 4 2.07 -10.42 -5.39
CA GLY A 4 2.22 -9.20 -6.17
C GLY A 4 2.11 -7.94 -5.31
N PHE A 5 2.98 -6.98 -5.52
CA PHE A 5 2.98 -5.69 -4.87
C PHE A 5 2.73 -4.57 -5.88
N LEU A 6 1.78 -3.71 -5.57
CA LEU A 6 1.32 -2.61 -6.38
C LEU A 6 1.56 -1.29 -5.64
N GLY A 7 1.51 -0.18 -6.35
CA GLY A 7 1.63 1.16 -5.77
C GLY A 7 0.32 1.71 -5.20
N ASP A 8 0.19 3.02 -5.25
CA ASP A 8 -0.92 3.77 -4.66
C ASP A 8 -2.22 3.55 -5.44
N PHE A 9 -3.25 3.12 -4.71
CA PHE A 9 -4.59 2.86 -5.21
C PHE A 9 -5.57 3.86 -4.61
N CYS A 10 -6.00 4.80 -5.44
CA CYS A 10 -6.87 5.92 -5.09
C CYS A 10 -7.94 6.11 -6.17
N PRO A 11 -9.02 5.32 -6.20
CA PRO A 11 -10.04 5.36 -7.24
C PRO A 11 -11.00 6.54 -7.05
N LEU A 12 -10.53 7.76 -7.32
CA LEU A 12 -11.36 8.96 -7.38
C LEU A 12 -12.18 8.96 -8.67
N ILE A 13 -13.38 8.45 -8.62
CA ILE A 13 -14.27 8.35 -9.78
C ILE A 13 -15.49 9.24 -9.55
N GLY A 14 -15.62 10.28 -10.38
CA GLY A 14 -16.56 11.38 -10.15
C GLY A 14 -18.02 11.08 -10.43
N SER A 15 -18.36 10.03 -11.21
CA SER A 15 -19.76 9.70 -11.55
C SER A 15 -19.93 8.20 -11.82
N ALA A 16 -21.18 7.71 -11.75
CA ALA A 16 -21.50 6.31 -12.06
C ALA A 16 -21.13 5.92 -13.51
N ASP A 17 -21.30 6.81 -14.46
CA ASP A 17 -20.95 6.55 -15.87
C ASP A 17 -19.43 6.45 -16.03
N SER A 18 -18.67 7.33 -15.39
CA SER A 18 -17.20 7.28 -15.36
C SER A 18 -16.71 6.01 -14.68
N PHE A 19 -17.37 5.58 -13.60
CA PHE A 19 -17.08 4.31 -12.94
C PHE A 19 -17.20 3.13 -13.90
N GLN A 20 -18.35 3.01 -14.56
CA GLN A 20 -18.61 1.88 -15.47
C GLN A 20 -17.63 1.86 -16.64
N MET A 21 -17.32 3.02 -17.21
CA MET A 21 -16.35 3.14 -18.30
C MET A 21 -14.95 2.66 -17.86
N VAL A 22 -14.44 3.15 -16.74
CA VAL A 22 -13.13 2.77 -16.21
C VAL A 22 -13.10 1.30 -15.82
N PHE A 23 -14.19 0.79 -15.23
CA PHE A 23 -14.31 -0.62 -14.87
C PHE A 23 -14.25 -1.55 -16.08
N ASN A 24 -14.92 -1.19 -17.18
CA ASN A 24 -14.89 -1.96 -18.43
C ASN A 24 -13.48 -1.94 -19.05
N GLN A 25 -12.82 -0.78 -19.09
CA GLN A 25 -11.44 -0.67 -19.58
C GLN A 25 -10.47 -1.51 -18.74
N LEU A 26 -10.67 -1.55 -17.44
CA LEU A 26 -9.87 -2.37 -16.55
C LEU A 26 -10.03 -3.86 -16.87
N GLN A 27 -11.27 -4.32 -17.10
CA GLN A 27 -11.53 -5.72 -17.41
C GLN A 27 -10.88 -6.18 -18.73
N GLU A 28 -10.68 -5.27 -19.67
CA GLU A 28 -9.98 -5.53 -20.94
C GLU A 28 -8.46 -5.47 -20.80
N SER A 29 -7.94 -5.02 -19.67
CA SER A 29 -6.51 -4.84 -19.47
C SER A 29 -5.79 -6.16 -19.20
N ASN A 30 -4.52 -6.25 -19.65
CA ASN A 30 -3.67 -7.41 -19.38
C ASN A 30 -3.27 -7.55 -17.91
N ILE A 31 -3.39 -6.47 -17.12
CA ILE A 31 -2.98 -6.48 -15.72
C ILE A 31 -3.77 -7.51 -14.90
N ILE A 32 -5.06 -7.71 -15.18
CA ILE A 32 -5.88 -8.71 -14.48
C ILE A 32 -5.32 -10.12 -14.69
N LYS A 33 -4.85 -10.43 -15.90
CA LYS A 33 -4.25 -11.74 -16.20
C LYS A 33 -2.96 -11.95 -15.41
N GLU A 34 -2.13 -10.92 -15.31
CA GLU A 34 -0.90 -10.97 -14.53
C GLU A 34 -1.20 -11.16 -13.03
N LEU A 35 -2.07 -10.31 -12.47
CA LEU A 35 -2.45 -10.39 -11.06
C LEU A 35 -3.14 -11.72 -10.69
N SER A 36 -3.83 -12.36 -11.67
CA SER A 36 -4.47 -13.65 -11.43
C SER A 36 -3.51 -14.83 -11.27
N LYS A 37 -2.21 -14.64 -11.54
CA LYS A 37 -1.18 -15.67 -11.35
C LYS A 37 -0.72 -15.77 -9.89
N ASN A 38 -1.07 -14.78 -9.06
CA ASN A 38 -0.64 -14.67 -7.68
C ASN A 38 -1.66 -15.23 -6.70
N ASP A 39 -1.15 -15.74 -5.59
CA ASP A 39 -1.96 -16.13 -4.43
C ASP A 39 -2.52 -14.88 -3.71
N PHE A 40 -1.69 -13.82 -3.65
CA PHE A 40 -2.02 -12.55 -3.02
C PHE A 40 -1.52 -11.38 -3.85
N ASN A 41 -2.35 -10.31 -3.90
CA ASN A 41 -1.97 -9.03 -4.47
C ASN A 41 -2.22 -7.94 -3.42
N ILE A 42 -1.22 -7.08 -3.22
CA ILE A 42 -1.20 -6.03 -2.20
C ILE A 42 -1.12 -4.68 -2.89
N ALA A 43 -1.97 -3.73 -2.47
CA ALA A 43 -1.93 -2.33 -2.89
C ALA A 43 -2.02 -1.38 -1.69
N ASN A 44 -1.58 -0.14 -1.83
CA ASN A 44 -1.84 0.89 -0.85
C ASN A 44 -3.20 1.54 -1.11
N LEU A 45 -4.18 1.32 -0.22
CA LEU A 45 -5.50 1.98 -0.29
C LEU A 45 -5.38 3.39 0.28
N GLU A 46 -5.08 4.37 -0.58
CA GLU A 46 -4.71 5.72 -0.18
C GLU A 46 -5.91 6.66 0.01
N MET A 47 -6.99 6.13 0.50
CA MET A 47 -8.16 6.89 0.92
C MET A 47 -9.14 6.03 1.72
N PRO A 48 -9.97 6.62 2.58
CA PRO A 48 -11.05 5.88 3.24
C PRO A 48 -12.18 5.55 2.24
N ILE A 49 -12.80 4.39 2.46
CA ILE A 49 -14.04 3.96 1.80
C ILE A 49 -15.20 4.34 2.70
N THR A 50 -15.83 5.49 2.43
CA THR A 50 -16.85 6.03 3.32
C THR A 50 -17.81 6.98 2.60
N ASN A 51 -19.05 7.04 3.07
CA ASN A 51 -20.02 8.03 2.67
C ASN A 51 -20.05 9.26 3.61
N ASN A 52 -19.24 9.26 4.70
CA ASN A 52 -19.13 10.40 5.58
C ASN A 52 -18.73 11.66 4.80
N THR A 53 -19.32 12.81 5.17
CA THR A 53 -19.04 14.11 4.54
C THR A 53 -18.09 14.97 5.35
N ASP A 54 -17.92 14.66 6.63
CA ASP A 54 -17.11 15.43 7.56
C ASP A 54 -15.64 15.03 7.47
N HIS A 55 -14.83 15.88 6.87
CA HIS A 55 -13.40 15.68 6.76
C HIS A 55 -12.63 16.41 7.88
N ILE A 56 -11.42 15.94 8.15
CA ILE A 56 -10.53 16.60 9.12
C ILE A 56 -9.99 17.91 8.55
N ALA A 57 -9.68 18.86 9.45
CA ALA A 57 -8.94 20.06 9.07
C ALA A 57 -7.47 19.71 8.82
N LYS A 58 -7.00 19.86 7.60
CA LYS A 58 -5.62 19.66 7.20
C LYS A 58 -5.24 20.55 6.03
N ILE A 59 -3.94 20.68 5.75
CA ILE A 59 -3.44 21.29 4.52
C ILE A 59 -3.49 20.22 3.41
N GLY A 60 -3.87 20.61 2.21
CA GLY A 60 -4.00 19.71 1.06
C GLY A 60 -5.40 19.11 0.90
N PRO A 61 -5.60 18.27 -0.12
CA PRO A 61 -6.89 17.69 -0.44
C PRO A 61 -7.31 16.62 0.57
N SER A 62 -8.62 16.45 0.75
CA SER A 62 -9.20 15.31 1.46
C SER A 62 -9.81 14.36 0.45
N PHE A 63 -9.35 13.10 0.46
CA PHE A 63 -9.80 12.06 -0.45
C PHE A 63 -10.71 11.07 0.24
N LYS A 64 -11.72 10.60 -0.49
CA LYS A 64 -12.54 9.44 -0.13
C LYS A 64 -13.07 8.77 -1.38
N THR A 65 -13.50 7.53 -1.22
CA THR A 65 -14.26 6.82 -2.22
C THR A 65 -15.47 6.14 -1.57
N ASP A 66 -16.43 5.74 -2.37
CA ASP A 66 -17.59 4.99 -1.91
C ASP A 66 -17.34 3.46 -1.95
N VAL A 67 -18.33 2.69 -1.50
CA VAL A 67 -18.24 1.22 -1.45
C VAL A 67 -18.14 0.57 -2.83
N GLU A 68 -18.55 1.25 -3.89
CA GLU A 68 -18.44 0.73 -5.25
C GLU A 68 -16.98 0.49 -5.67
N SER A 69 -16.03 1.23 -5.09
CA SER A 69 -14.60 1.05 -5.32
C SER A 69 -14.09 -0.35 -4.98
N ILE A 70 -14.76 -1.07 -4.10
CA ILE A 70 -14.47 -2.48 -3.79
C ILE A 70 -14.54 -3.37 -5.04
N LYS A 71 -15.40 -3.02 -6.01
CA LYS A 71 -15.50 -3.77 -7.27
C LYS A 71 -14.19 -3.75 -8.06
N PHE A 72 -13.43 -2.63 -7.99
CA PHE A 72 -12.10 -2.55 -8.60
C PHE A 72 -11.10 -3.46 -7.89
N LEU A 73 -11.06 -3.43 -6.56
CA LEU A 73 -10.18 -4.31 -5.79
C LEU A 73 -10.44 -5.78 -6.13
N LYS A 74 -11.72 -6.18 -6.22
CA LYS A 74 -12.10 -7.55 -6.58
C LYS A 74 -11.74 -7.91 -8.02
N ALA A 75 -12.02 -7.03 -8.97
CA ALA A 75 -11.71 -7.25 -10.39
C ALA A 75 -10.19 -7.39 -10.60
N LEU A 76 -9.41 -6.58 -9.92
CA LEU A 76 -7.94 -6.61 -9.92
C LEU A 76 -7.34 -7.74 -9.06
N LYS A 77 -8.18 -8.59 -8.44
CA LYS A 77 -7.70 -9.63 -7.52
C LYS A 77 -6.84 -9.09 -6.36
N ILE A 78 -7.01 -7.81 -6.00
CA ILE A 78 -6.39 -7.23 -4.82
C ILE A 78 -7.14 -7.75 -3.60
N ASN A 79 -6.50 -8.60 -2.83
CA ASN A 79 -7.08 -9.27 -1.67
C ASN A 79 -6.43 -8.85 -0.34
N CYS A 80 -5.41 -7.99 -0.42
CA CYS A 80 -4.77 -7.36 0.72
C CYS A 80 -4.53 -5.87 0.43
N VAL A 81 -4.78 -4.99 1.40
CA VAL A 81 -4.48 -3.56 1.26
C VAL A 81 -3.73 -3.01 2.47
N SER A 82 -2.80 -2.08 2.20
CA SER A 82 -2.27 -1.19 3.24
C SER A 82 -3.28 -0.10 3.53
N THR A 83 -3.52 0.15 4.81
CA THR A 83 -4.21 1.34 5.33
C THR A 83 -3.23 2.30 6.03
N ALA A 84 -1.92 2.04 5.91
CA ALA A 84 -0.88 2.92 6.43
C ALA A 84 -0.53 3.99 5.39
N ASN A 85 -1.18 5.14 5.46
CA ASN A 85 -0.90 6.29 4.60
C ASN A 85 -1.43 7.60 5.22
N ASN A 86 -1.12 8.73 4.59
CA ASN A 86 -1.51 10.06 5.03
C ASN A 86 -2.99 10.40 4.78
N HIS A 87 -3.70 9.67 3.91
CA HIS A 87 -5.10 9.94 3.54
C HIS A 87 -6.14 9.07 4.24
N ILE A 88 -5.75 7.94 4.84
CA ILE A 88 -6.72 7.00 5.43
C ILE A 88 -7.61 7.61 6.51
N THR A 89 -7.15 8.68 7.17
CA THR A 89 -7.90 9.40 8.21
C THR A 89 -8.56 10.69 7.74
N ASP A 90 -8.62 10.97 6.46
CA ASP A 90 -9.16 12.22 5.91
C ASP A 90 -10.59 12.51 6.35
N TYR A 91 -11.37 11.48 6.59
CA TYR A 91 -12.75 11.58 7.08
C TYR A 91 -12.88 11.10 8.53
N GLY A 92 -11.84 11.32 9.32
CA GLY A 92 -11.83 11.10 10.75
C GLY A 92 -11.95 9.62 11.15
N LEU A 93 -12.32 9.42 12.42
CA LEU A 93 -12.50 8.09 12.99
C LEU A 93 -13.63 7.31 12.28
N GLU A 94 -14.72 8.00 11.96
CA GLU A 94 -15.86 7.36 11.29
C GLU A 94 -15.47 6.86 9.89
N GLY A 95 -14.72 7.67 9.10
CA GLY A 95 -14.20 7.25 7.81
C GLY A 95 -13.33 6.01 7.91
N LEU A 96 -12.47 5.94 8.92
CA LEU A 96 -11.61 4.78 9.16
C LEU A 96 -12.43 3.53 9.55
N ILE A 97 -13.41 3.67 10.45
CA ILE A 97 -14.31 2.57 10.85
C ILE A 97 -15.12 2.06 9.64
N ASN A 98 -15.67 2.97 8.84
CA ASN A 98 -16.40 2.59 7.62
C ASN A 98 -15.52 1.83 6.64
N THR A 99 -14.25 2.25 6.48
CA THR A 99 -13.28 1.56 5.64
C THR A 99 -13.03 0.14 6.12
N ARG A 100 -12.74 -0.05 7.42
CA ARG A 100 -12.54 -1.37 8.02
C ARG A 100 -13.77 -2.27 7.80
N ASN A 101 -14.97 -1.78 8.10
CA ASN A 101 -16.22 -2.53 7.93
C ASN A 101 -16.44 -2.97 6.47
N ASN A 102 -16.15 -2.07 5.51
CA ASN A 102 -16.28 -2.37 4.08
C ASN A 102 -15.27 -3.44 3.63
N LEU A 103 -14.03 -3.37 4.11
CA LEU A 103 -12.99 -4.36 3.78
C LEU A 103 -13.32 -5.72 4.41
N ASP A 104 -13.74 -5.76 5.68
CA ASP A 104 -14.14 -6.97 6.40
C ASP A 104 -15.34 -7.66 5.73
N TYR A 105 -16.40 -6.91 5.43
CA TYR A 105 -17.57 -7.43 4.74
C TYR A 105 -17.21 -8.10 3.40
N ASN A 106 -16.23 -7.51 2.70
CA ASN A 106 -15.78 -7.99 1.39
C ASN A 106 -14.61 -8.99 1.46
N LYS A 107 -14.17 -9.39 2.67
CA LYS A 107 -13.09 -10.35 2.91
C LYS A 107 -11.76 -9.93 2.30
N ILE A 108 -11.50 -8.63 2.25
CA ILE A 108 -10.21 -8.06 1.86
C ILE A 108 -9.39 -7.85 3.12
N LYS A 109 -8.20 -8.46 3.18
CA LYS A 109 -7.29 -8.27 4.31
C LYS A 109 -6.73 -6.85 4.31
N TYR A 110 -6.57 -6.27 5.49
CA TYR A 110 -5.98 -4.94 5.63
C TYR A 110 -5.14 -4.84 6.90
N ALA A 111 -4.15 -3.97 6.88
CA ALA A 111 -3.39 -3.57 8.05
C ALA A 111 -2.68 -2.24 7.80
N GLY A 112 -2.22 -1.60 8.87
CA GLY A 112 -1.47 -0.36 8.81
C GLY A 112 -2.12 0.79 9.56
N ASP A 113 -3.33 0.61 10.04
CA ASP A 113 -4.05 1.58 10.86
C ASP A 113 -4.30 1.07 12.28
N TRP A 114 -4.58 1.99 13.20
CA TRP A 114 -4.91 1.68 14.59
C TRP A 114 -6.00 2.60 15.12
N ILE A 115 -6.79 2.08 16.07
CA ILE A 115 -7.77 2.83 16.86
C ILE A 115 -7.48 2.53 18.33
N LYS A 116 -7.54 3.56 19.18
CA LYS A 116 -7.33 3.38 20.64
C LYS A 116 -8.37 2.41 21.21
N GLY A 117 -7.90 1.36 21.85
CA GLY A 117 -8.75 0.30 22.38
C GLY A 117 -8.86 -0.93 21.49
N ASP A 118 -8.21 -0.94 20.32
CA ASP A 118 -8.07 -2.17 19.53
C ASP A 118 -7.44 -3.27 20.39
N LYS A 119 -8.02 -4.46 20.35
CA LYS A 119 -7.53 -5.62 21.11
C LYS A 119 -6.23 -6.19 20.54
N ASN A 120 -6.05 -6.07 19.24
CA ASN A 120 -4.88 -6.55 18.51
C ASN A 120 -4.24 -5.40 17.74
N GLU A 121 -2.91 -5.42 17.65
CA GLU A 121 -2.19 -4.50 16.81
C GLU A 121 -2.37 -4.88 15.33
N ASN A 122 -2.87 -3.95 14.52
CA ASN A 122 -3.16 -4.14 13.09
C ASN A 122 -2.06 -3.54 12.20
N TYR A 123 -0.78 -3.79 12.51
CA TYR A 123 0.33 -3.22 11.73
C TYR A 123 0.89 -4.17 10.67
N PHE A 124 0.44 -5.42 10.63
CA PHE A 124 0.93 -6.40 9.66
C PHE A 124 -0.17 -7.37 9.22
N ILE A 125 0.05 -7.95 8.04
CA ILE A 125 -0.70 -9.10 7.55
C ILE A 125 0.23 -10.32 7.57
N SER A 126 -0.27 -11.44 8.11
CA SER A 126 0.39 -12.74 7.99
C SER A 126 -0.26 -13.52 6.84
N LEU A 127 0.56 -13.94 5.89
CA LEU A 127 0.19 -14.83 4.79
C LEU A 127 0.88 -16.17 4.98
N ALA A 128 0.15 -17.25 4.80
CA ALA A 128 0.69 -18.59 4.94
C ALA A 128 0.23 -19.51 3.82
N SER A 129 1.14 -20.33 3.33
CA SER A 129 0.87 -21.54 2.56
C SER A 129 1.35 -22.75 3.38
N ASN A 130 1.22 -23.95 2.82
CA ASN A 130 1.70 -25.17 3.52
C ASN A 130 3.21 -25.12 3.83
N GLU A 131 3.98 -24.34 3.07
CA GLU A 131 5.45 -24.36 3.13
C GLU A 131 6.05 -23.02 3.58
N VAL A 132 5.33 -21.89 3.45
CA VAL A 132 5.89 -20.55 3.63
C VAL A 132 4.99 -19.70 4.52
N LYS A 133 5.62 -18.97 5.46
CA LYS A 133 4.97 -17.94 6.27
C LYS A 133 5.63 -16.59 5.98
N LEU A 134 4.85 -15.66 5.48
CA LEU A 134 5.26 -14.29 5.15
C LEU A 134 4.53 -13.30 6.04
N ALA A 135 5.26 -12.36 6.67
CA ALA A 135 4.69 -11.19 7.30
C ALA A 135 4.97 -9.95 6.43
N ILE A 136 3.98 -9.08 6.33
CA ILE A 136 4.10 -7.79 5.66
C ILE A 136 3.74 -6.70 6.65
N ILE A 137 4.70 -5.86 7.03
CA ILE A 137 4.52 -4.72 7.92
C ILE A 137 4.14 -3.51 7.09
N PHE A 138 3.03 -2.86 7.45
CA PHE A 138 2.56 -1.61 6.87
C PHE A 138 2.81 -0.47 7.84
N CYS A 139 3.44 0.60 7.36
CA CYS A 139 3.74 1.80 8.14
C CYS A 139 3.80 3.03 7.24
N ALA A 140 3.65 4.20 7.82
CA ALA A 140 3.70 5.47 7.10
C ALA A 140 4.54 6.51 7.86
N GLU A 141 5.06 7.49 7.15
CA GLU A 141 5.62 8.69 7.76
C GLU A 141 4.56 9.44 8.57
N ASP A 142 4.99 10.09 9.66
CA ASP A 142 4.11 10.86 10.52
C ASP A 142 3.78 12.21 9.87
N GLU A 143 2.57 12.30 9.36
CA GLU A 143 1.98 13.52 8.81
C GLU A 143 0.67 13.85 9.56
N PHE A 144 -0.44 14.03 8.83
CA PHE A 144 -1.77 14.27 9.40
C PHE A 144 -2.38 13.05 10.11
N ASN A 145 -1.79 11.90 9.90
CA ASN A 145 -2.15 10.57 10.43
C ASN A 145 -1.42 10.20 11.72
N SER A 146 -0.58 11.12 12.25
CA SER A 146 0.30 10.85 13.40
C SER A 146 -0.46 10.47 14.68
N LYS A 147 0.10 9.48 15.38
CA LYS A 147 -0.36 8.98 16.69
C LYS A 147 -0.30 10.02 17.81
N LEU A 148 0.53 11.06 17.67
CA LEU A 148 0.84 11.98 18.76
C LEU A 148 -0.36 12.82 19.24
N PHE A 149 -1.38 13.03 18.38
CA PHE A 149 -2.47 13.94 18.68
C PHE A 149 -3.87 13.33 18.52
N LYS A 150 -3.97 12.04 18.19
CA LYS A 150 -5.23 11.37 17.89
C LYS A 150 -5.36 10.05 18.63
N ASN A 151 -6.59 9.55 18.74
CA ASN A 151 -6.89 8.20 19.25
C ASN A 151 -7.00 7.17 18.12
N TYR A 152 -6.57 7.51 16.91
CA TYR A 152 -6.59 6.67 15.71
C TYR A 152 -5.60 7.23 14.69
N GLY A 153 -5.15 6.42 13.77
CA GLY A 153 -4.22 6.84 12.72
C GLY A 153 -3.53 5.68 12.02
N SER A 154 -2.46 5.99 11.30
CA SER A 154 -1.57 5.00 10.70
C SER A 154 -0.46 4.59 11.66
N TYR A 155 0.05 3.37 11.51
CA TYR A 155 1.28 2.96 12.18
C TYR A 155 2.47 3.72 11.59
N SER A 156 3.29 4.27 12.50
CA SER A 156 4.46 5.07 12.13
C SER A 156 5.60 4.20 11.58
N SER A 157 6.32 4.76 10.61
CA SER A 157 7.60 4.22 10.11
C SER A 157 8.80 4.54 11.02
N GLU A 158 8.56 4.96 12.28
CA GLU A 158 9.60 5.26 13.25
C GLU A 158 10.55 4.04 13.38
N PRO A 159 11.88 4.27 13.22
CA PRO A 159 12.85 3.18 13.04
C PRO A 159 12.88 2.15 14.17
N ILE A 160 12.82 2.58 15.45
CA ILE A 160 12.89 1.67 16.61
C ILE A 160 11.62 0.82 16.69
N SER A 161 10.46 1.42 16.43
CA SER A 161 9.18 0.72 16.41
C SER A 161 9.18 -0.38 15.34
N VAL A 162 9.58 -0.04 14.11
CA VAL A 162 9.65 -1.00 12.99
C VAL A 162 10.70 -2.09 13.28
N TYR A 163 11.88 -1.73 13.81
CA TYR A 163 12.90 -2.68 14.22
C TYR A 163 12.36 -3.74 15.20
N ASN A 164 11.64 -3.30 16.24
CA ASN A 164 11.06 -4.22 17.23
C ASN A 164 10.03 -5.16 16.60
N LYS A 165 9.20 -4.64 15.67
CA LYS A 165 8.21 -5.43 14.93
C LYS A 165 8.87 -6.46 14.01
N ILE A 166 9.92 -6.09 13.28
CA ILE A 166 10.69 -7.03 12.45
C ILE A 166 11.22 -8.18 13.32
N ASN A 167 11.90 -7.86 14.44
CA ASN A 167 12.46 -8.88 15.32
C ASN A 167 11.41 -9.78 15.97
N PHE A 168 10.23 -9.24 16.27
CA PHE A 168 9.11 -10.04 16.78
C PHE A 168 8.60 -11.02 15.72
N LEU A 169 8.35 -10.53 14.50
CA LEU A 169 7.75 -11.34 13.42
C LEU A 169 8.70 -12.40 12.86
N LYS A 170 10.00 -12.12 12.81
CA LYS A 170 11.02 -13.10 12.38
C LYS A 170 11.06 -14.37 13.22
N LYS A 171 10.51 -14.37 14.42
CA LYS A 171 10.47 -15.58 15.28
C LYS A 171 9.52 -16.64 14.72
N ASN A 172 8.51 -16.24 13.94
CA ASN A 172 7.41 -17.11 13.51
C ASN A 172 7.12 -17.04 12.00
N HIS A 173 7.88 -16.24 11.24
CA HIS A 173 7.73 -16.07 9.81
C HIS A 173 9.08 -16.30 9.11
N ASP A 174 9.02 -16.91 7.95
CA ASP A 174 10.22 -17.19 7.12
C ASP A 174 10.73 -15.91 6.47
N HIS A 175 9.80 -15.03 6.06
CA HIS A 175 10.10 -13.73 5.44
C HIS A 175 9.32 -12.61 6.12
N VAL A 176 9.94 -11.42 6.19
CA VAL A 176 9.31 -10.18 6.65
C VAL A 176 9.55 -9.10 5.61
N ILE A 177 8.49 -8.59 5.02
CA ILE A 177 8.51 -7.47 4.06
C ILE A 177 8.07 -6.19 4.77
N ILE A 178 8.70 -5.08 4.47
CA ILE A 178 8.24 -3.75 4.89
C ILE A 178 7.59 -3.08 3.68
N TYR A 179 6.38 -2.57 3.87
CA TYR A 179 5.62 -1.86 2.85
C TYR A 179 5.29 -0.44 3.36
N PRO A 180 6.28 0.48 3.33
CA PRO A 180 6.17 1.81 3.88
C PRO A 180 5.56 2.79 2.89
N HIS A 181 4.86 3.80 3.43
CA HIS A 181 4.30 4.93 2.70
C HIS A 181 4.95 6.22 3.20
N GLY A 182 5.76 6.89 2.36
CA GLY A 182 6.46 8.10 2.74
C GLY A 182 7.49 8.56 1.71
N GLY A 183 8.01 9.76 1.92
CA GLY A 183 8.96 10.44 1.06
C GLY A 183 8.42 11.78 0.54
N ILE A 184 9.05 12.34 -0.47
CA ILE A 184 8.63 13.62 -1.08
C ILE A 184 7.80 13.32 -2.31
N GLU A 185 6.56 13.80 -2.34
CA GLU A 185 5.65 13.68 -3.48
C GLU A 185 6.27 14.31 -4.73
N ASP A 186 5.98 13.71 -5.89
CA ASP A 186 6.39 14.18 -7.22
C ASP A 186 7.92 14.28 -7.42
N PHE A 187 8.70 13.65 -6.57
CA PHE A 187 10.15 13.64 -6.65
C PHE A 187 10.68 12.24 -6.98
N SER A 188 11.33 12.09 -8.15
CA SER A 188 11.71 10.79 -8.72
C SER A 188 12.95 10.14 -8.07
N PHE A 189 13.57 10.76 -7.07
CA PHE A 189 14.73 10.22 -6.39
C PHE A 189 14.47 10.08 -4.88
N PRO A 190 14.86 8.95 -4.26
CA PRO A 190 14.76 8.83 -2.81
C PRO A 190 15.72 9.80 -2.12
N THR A 191 15.26 10.47 -1.07
CA THR A 191 16.15 11.29 -0.23
C THR A 191 17.21 10.42 0.45
N ILE A 192 18.30 11.04 0.90
CA ILE A 192 19.36 10.32 1.62
C ILE A 192 18.81 9.69 2.90
N GLU A 193 17.89 10.36 3.60
CA GLU A 193 17.23 9.88 4.81
C GLU A 193 16.38 8.64 4.52
N LYS A 194 15.59 8.66 3.44
CA LYS A 194 14.79 7.52 3.00
C LYS A 194 15.67 6.33 2.64
N GLN A 195 16.79 6.56 1.92
CA GLN A 195 17.76 5.51 1.61
C GLN A 195 18.33 4.87 2.88
N LYS A 196 18.77 5.70 3.84
CA LYS A 196 19.30 5.23 5.13
C LYS A 196 18.25 4.43 5.91
N LEU A 197 17.01 4.92 5.97
CA LEU A 197 15.91 4.27 6.68
C LEU A 197 15.58 2.90 6.07
N TYR A 198 15.47 2.79 4.75
CA TYR A 198 15.11 1.53 4.11
C TYR A 198 16.24 0.50 4.18
N ARG A 199 17.49 0.94 4.08
CA ARG A 199 18.67 0.08 4.35
C ARG A 199 18.71 -0.39 5.80
N PHE A 200 18.37 0.47 6.76
CA PHE A 200 18.24 0.09 8.16
C PHE A 200 17.17 -0.99 8.38
N PHE A 201 16.04 -0.95 7.67
CA PHE A 201 15.05 -2.02 7.75
C PHE A 201 15.59 -3.36 7.24
N ILE A 202 16.39 -3.35 6.19
CA ILE A 202 17.11 -4.55 5.73
C ILE A 202 18.10 -5.03 6.79
N ASP A 203 18.86 -4.12 7.41
CA ASP A 203 19.81 -4.45 8.48
C ASP A 203 19.11 -5.02 9.73
N ALA A 204 17.91 -4.56 10.04
CA ALA A 204 17.04 -5.12 11.07
C ALA A 204 16.55 -6.53 10.75
N GLY A 205 16.65 -6.97 9.49
CA GLY A 205 16.33 -8.32 9.03
C GLY A 205 15.11 -8.45 8.15
N ALA A 206 14.61 -7.36 7.58
CA ALA A 206 13.60 -7.44 6.53
C ALA A 206 14.16 -8.16 5.29
N SER A 207 13.30 -8.92 4.60
CA SER A 207 13.63 -9.62 3.36
C SER A 207 13.58 -8.69 2.14
N ALA A 208 12.71 -7.69 2.17
CA ALA A 208 12.62 -6.63 1.18
C ALA A 208 11.94 -5.38 1.76
N VAL A 209 12.13 -4.24 1.10
CA VAL A 209 11.38 -3.00 1.37
C VAL A 209 10.73 -2.53 0.07
N ILE A 210 9.43 -2.22 0.12
CA ILE A 210 8.63 -1.86 -1.05
C ILE A 210 7.86 -0.58 -0.74
N GLY A 211 8.39 0.56 -1.16
CA GLY A 211 7.87 1.90 -0.83
C GLY A 211 6.76 2.41 -1.73
N ASN A 212 6.01 3.39 -1.21
CA ASN A 212 4.89 4.08 -1.85
C ASN A 212 4.90 5.58 -1.52
N HIS A 213 3.84 6.31 -1.81
CA HIS A 213 3.56 7.73 -1.48
C HIS A 213 4.00 8.75 -2.52
N THR A 214 5.16 8.58 -3.13
CA THR A 214 5.74 9.69 -3.93
C THR A 214 5.04 9.91 -5.27
N HIS A 215 4.00 9.14 -5.57
CA HIS A 215 3.21 9.17 -6.82
C HIS A 215 4.04 9.03 -8.09
N CYS A 216 5.31 8.68 -7.96
CA CYS A 216 6.25 8.39 -9.03
C CYS A 216 7.17 7.24 -8.66
N ILE A 217 7.70 6.58 -9.68
CA ILE A 217 8.69 5.53 -9.49
C ILE A 217 10.02 6.17 -9.05
N GLN A 218 10.59 5.68 -7.93
CA GLN A 218 11.88 6.12 -7.43
C GLN A 218 13.03 5.11 -7.66
N GLY A 219 12.80 4.09 -8.49
CA GLY A 219 13.80 3.07 -8.75
C GLY A 219 13.98 2.05 -7.62
N TYR A 220 14.99 1.20 -7.76
CA TYR A 220 15.33 0.17 -6.76
C TYR A 220 16.84 -0.02 -6.63
N GLU A 221 17.26 -0.65 -5.54
CA GLU A 221 18.61 -1.15 -5.35
C GLU A 221 18.64 -2.55 -4.74
N MET A 222 19.73 -3.26 -4.94
CA MET A 222 20.05 -4.50 -4.19
C MET A 222 20.99 -4.13 -3.05
N TYR A 223 20.50 -4.17 -1.81
CA TYR A 223 21.29 -3.92 -0.62
C TYR A 223 21.44 -5.21 0.20
N LYS A 224 22.68 -5.71 0.37
CA LYS A 224 22.96 -6.99 1.01
C LYS A 224 22.11 -8.14 0.42
N GLU A 225 22.07 -8.21 -0.89
CA GLU A 225 21.31 -9.21 -1.67
C GLU A 225 19.79 -9.17 -1.48
N LYS A 226 19.26 -8.07 -0.94
CA LYS A 226 17.84 -7.86 -0.70
C LYS A 226 17.33 -6.63 -1.45
N PRO A 227 16.18 -6.72 -2.14
CA PRO A 227 15.69 -5.61 -2.92
C PRO A 227 15.05 -4.53 -2.03
N ILE A 228 15.33 -3.29 -2.38
CA ILE A 228 14.67 -2.10 -1.89
C ILE A 228 14.07 -1.37 -3.08
N PHE A 229 12.75 -1.35 -3.21
CA PHE A 229 12.02 -0.49 -4.12
C PHE A 229 11.64 0.78 -3.37
N TYR A 230 12.17 1.92 -3.78
CA TYR A 230 11.96 3.17 -3.04
C TYR A 230 10.56 3.75 -3.20
N SER A 231 9.94 3.58 -4.36
CA SER A 231 8.52 3.80 -4.58
C SER A 231 8.08 3.08 -5.85
N LEU A 232 6.92 2.43 -5.78
CA LEU A 232 6.29 1.80 -6.93
C LEU A 232 5.53 2.80 -7.80
N GLY A 233 5.30 4.03 -7.32
CA GLY A 233 4.46 5.02 -7.97
C GLY A 233 2.98 4.67 -7.89
N ASN A 234 2.18 5.31 -8.74
CA ASN A 234 0.73 5.12 -8.77
C ASN A 234 0.35 3.80 -9.46
N PHE A 235 -0.53 3.03 -8.83
CA PHE A 235 -1.15 1.89 -9.48
C PHE A 235 -2.49 2.27 -10.14
N PHE A 236 -3.36 2.94 -9.39
CA PHE A 236 -4.63 3.47 -9.88
C PHE A 236 -4.90 4.78 -9.14
N TYR A 237 -4.49 5.89 -9.73
CA TYR A 237 -4.51 7.19 -9.08
C TYR A 237 -4.80 8.28 -10.13
N PRO A 238 -5.69 9.25 -9.86
CA PRO A 238 -5.88 10.37 -10.77
C PRO A 238 -4.62 11.24 -10.77
N TYR A 239 -3.93 11.30 -11.88
CA TYR A 239 -2.78 12.17 -12.06
C TYR A 239 -3.12 13.40 -12.91
N SER A 240 -2.45 14.51 -12.66
CA SER A 240 -2.59 15.70 -13.48
C SER A 240 -1.63 15.64 -14.68
N ASP A 241 -2.04 16.24 -15.80
CA ASP A 241 -1.16 16.36 -16.99
C ASP A 241 0.08 17.24 -16.72
N SER A 242 0.06 18.02 -15.63
CA SER A 242 1.20 18.83 -15.20
C SER A 242 2.32 18.00 -14.59
N TYR A 243 2.02 16.80 -14.07
CA TYR A 243 3.00 15.88 -13.51
C TYR A 243 3.06 14.57 -14.31
N LYS A 244 3.99 14.49 -15.24
CA LYS A 244 4.10 13.35 -16.18
C LYS A 244 4.53 12.04 -15.50
N GLY A 245 5.17 12.08 -14.33
CA GLY A 245 5.62 10.92 -13.56
C GLY A 245 4.47 10.09 -13.03
N GLY A 246 3.38 10.74 -12.61
CA GLY A 246 2.24 10.09 -11.94
C GLY A 246 1.46 9.08 -12.77
N LYS A 247 1.66 9.03 -14.08
CA LYS A 247 1.03 8.02 -14.96
C LYS A 247 1.75 6.68 -15.00
N TYR A 248 2.95 6.59 -14.46
CA TYR A 248 3.77 5.38 -14.48
C TYR A 248 3.73 4.69 -13.12
N GLY A 249 3.68 3.37 -13.15
CA GLY A 249 3.78 2.54 -11.96
C GLY A 249 4.62 1.30 -12.18
N LEU A 250 5.10 0.73 -11.07
CA LEU A 250 5.74 -0.57 -11.01
C LEU A 250 4.81 -1.58 -10.38
N TYR A 251 4.84 -2.77 -10.92
CA TYR A 251 4.27 -3.97 -10.37
C TYR A 251 5.42 -4.94 -10.08
N VAL A 252 5.49 -5.45 -8.87
CA VAL A 252 6.57 -6.35 -8.43
C VAL A 252 5.96 -7.67 -7.96
N ASP A 253 6.37 -8.76 -8.59
CA ASP A 253 5.99 -10.12 -8.22
C ASP A 253 7.11 -10.79 -7.45
N PHE A 254 6.78 -11.42 -6.34
CA PHE A 254 7.66 -12.30 -5.59
C PHE A 254 7.16 -13.73 -5.61
N GLU A 255 8.06 -14.67 -5.81
CA GLU A 255 7.82 -16.09 -5.56
C GLU A 255 8.67 -16.55 -4.37
N PHE A 256 8.01 -16.82 -3.25
CA PHE A 256 8.65 -17.21 -1.99
C PHE A 256 8.68 -18.75 -1.82
N SER A 257 9.85 -19.26 -1.47
CA SER A 257 10.06 -20.54 -0.79
C SER A 257 10.32 -20.29 0.70
N LYS A 258 10.57 -21.33 1.46
CA LYS A 258 10.85 -21.19 2.90
C LYS A 258 12.13 -20.40 3.19
N THR A 259 13.15 -20.56 2.38
CA THR A 259 14.49 -20.00 2.61
C THR A 259 14.88 -18.90 1.63
N GLU A 260 14.23 -18.84 0.48
CA GLU A 260 14.61 -18.02 -0.64
C GLU A 260 13.39 -17.36 -1.27
N PHE A 261 13.63 -16.34 -2.07
CA PHE A 261 12.64 -15.78 -2.97
C PHE A 261 13.33 -15.31 -4.27
N VAL A 262 12.55 -15.29 -5.33
CA VAL A 262 12.87 -14.61 -6.58
C VAL A 262 11.85 -13.53 -6.80
N PHE A 263 12.21 -12.49 -7.55
CA PHE A 263 11.27 -11.43 -7.90
C PHE A 263 11.47 -10.97 -9.34
N GLU A 264 10.38 -10.51 -9.91
CA GLU A 264 10.32 -9.84 -11.21
C GLU A 264 9.55 -8.54 -11.06
N PHE A 265 9.77 -7.58 -11.94
CA PHE A 265 8.97 -6.36 -11.96
C PHE A 265 8.67 -5.92 -13.38
N SER A 266 7.53 -5.28 -13.53
CA SER A 266 7.05 -4.74 -14.80
C SER A 266 6.59 -3.31 -14.65
N PHE A 267 6.79 -2.51 -15.68
CA PHE A 267 6.23 -1.17 -15.78
C PHE A 267 4.83 -1.23 -16.38
N PHE A 268 3.96 -0.37 -15.90
CA PHE A 268 2.67 -0.12 -16.53
C PHE A 268 2.41 1.37 -16.66
N ILE A 269 1.47 1.72 -17.53
CA ILE A 269 1.06 3.09 -17.79
C ILE A 269 -0.44 3.17 -17.57
N GLN A 270 -0.86 4.10 -16.70
CA GLN A 270 -2.25 4.50 -16.60
C GLN A 270 -2.60 5.36 -17.82
N SER A 271 -3.63 5.01 -18.58
CA SER A 271 -4.09 5.83 -19.70
C SER A 271 -5.43 6.48 -19.37
N ASN A 272 -5.45 7.81 -19.34
CA ASN A 272 -6.70 8.57 -19.35
C ASN A 272 -7.23 8.60 -20.81
N LYS A 273 -7.79 7.51 -21.32
CA LYS A 273 -8.57 7.61 -22.55
C LYS A 273 -9.86 8.35 -22.21
N LYS A 274 -9.94 9.59 -22.71
CA LYS A 274 -11.17 10.38 -22.73
C LYS A 274 -12.21 9.72 -23.64
#